data_bdd366d96a301c1bf3dcfb5f10c15b06
#
_entry.id   bdd366d96a301c1bf3dcfb5f10c15b06
#
_cell.length_a   1.000
_cell.length_b   1.000
_cell.length_c   1.000
_cell.angle_alpha   90.00
_cell.angle_beta   90.00
_cell.angle_gamma   90.00
#
_symmetry.space_group_name_H-M   'P 1'
#
loop_
_entity.id
_entity.type
_entity.pdbx_description
1 polymer ?
#
loop_
_entity_poly.entity_id
_entity_poly.type
_entity_poly.pdbx_seq_one_letter_code
_entity_poly.pdbx_strand_id
1 'polypeptide(L)'
;MAQIEVTEESLRTAVDEAVFAQAVTLADKVAGFSAVGPQIEAIMDGVEVSVRVDPFGLDARCACPAPYQEGAPCPHAVAAVLTWVRAGPDPAAELRAELDDVLAGLAAEAADCDPDDGWYPDTGELEDLLDEVEDLAGQEPDAARELAGHVAARVTEVLAAGNCLTDDLADALARAAQLRGDALAPPVLDSRA
;
A
#
# COMPACT_ATOMS: atom_id res chain seq x y z
N MET A 1 14.75 -7.48 -8.64
CA MET A 1 14.20 -6.69 -9.79
C MET A 1 15.01 -5.41 -9.93
N ALA A 2 15.29 -4.90 -11.15
CA ALA A 2 15.99 -3.63 -11.30
C ALA A 2 15.04 -2.51 -10.87
N GLN A 3 15.41 -1.74 -9.85
CA GLN A 3 14.68 -0.54 -9.45
C GLN A 3 14.71 0.46 -10.60
N ILE A 4 13.55 0.95 -10.99
CA ILE A 4 13.43 2.01 -12.00
C ILE A 4 13.78 3.32 -11.27
N GLU A 5 14.98 3.82 -11.50
CA GLU A 5 15.42 5.09 -10.90
C GLU A 5 14.90 6.25 -11.77
N VAL A 6 13.71 6.75 -11.46
CA VAL A 6 13.18 7.98 -12.07
C VAL A 6 13.58 9.16 -11.20
N THR A 7 14.23 10.14 -11.81
CA THR A 7 14.62 11.40 -11.15
C THR A 7 13.87 12.57 -11.77
N GLU A 8 13.78 13.70 -11.07
CA GLU A 8 13.20 14.93 -11.61
C GLU A 8 13.93 15.38 -12.90
N GLU A 9 15.25 15.18 -12.97
CA GLU A 9 16.06 15.53 -14.12
C GLU A 9 15.79 14.59 -15.32
N SER A 10 15.67 13.28 -15.08
CA SER A 10 15.32 12.32 -16.13
C SER A 10 13.90 12.58 -16.67
N LEU A 11 12.96 12.88 -15.79
CA LEU A 11 11.59 13.23 -16.15
C LEU A 11 11.53 14.54 -16.97
N ARG A 12 12.28 15.57 -16.57
CA ARG A 12 12.39 16.83 -17.28
C ARG A 12 12.97 16.66 -18.69
N THR A 13 13.92 15.75 -18.85
CA THR A 13 14.54 15.49 -20.14
C THR A 13 13.65 14.67 -21.08
N ALA A 14 12.78 13.83 -20.51
CA ALA A 14 11.90 12.93 -21.24
C ALA A 14 10.62 13.59 -21.77
N VAL A 15 10.22 14.77 -21.25
CA VAL A 15 8.98 15.44 -21.62
C VAL A 15 9.23 16.85 -22.20
N ASP A 16 8.24 17.40 -22.89
CA ASP A 16 8.30 18.77 -23.38
C ASP A 16 8.44 19.77 -22.21
N GLU A 17 9.27 20.81 -22.38
CA GLU A 17 9.55 21.79 -21.32
C GLU A 17 8.28 22.54 -20.85
N ALA A 18 7.34 22.80 -21.76
CA ALA A 18 6.08 23.46 -21.42
C ALA A 18 5.18 22.53 -20.60
N VAL A 19 5.18 21.23 -20.91
CA VAL A 19 4.47 20.19 -20.16
C VAL A 19 5.08 20.06 -18.76
N PHE A 20 6.41 20.02 -18.66
CA PHE A 20 7.12 19.94 -17.40
C PHE A 20 6.84 21.16 -16.49
N ALA A 21 6.90 22.38 -17.05
CA ALA A 21 6.62 23.60 -16.29
C ALA A 21 5.19 23.65 -15.74
N GLN A 22 4.21 23.17 -16.50
CA GLN A 22 2.83 23.02 -16.02
C GLN A 22 2.74 21.94 -14.94
N ALA A 23 3.41 20.82 -15.11
CA ALA A 23 3.43 19.72 -14.14
C ALA A 23 3.99 20.15 -12.79
N VAL A 24 5.05 20.95 -12.76
CA VAL A 24 5.59 21.53 -11.51
C VAL A 24 4.52 22.32 -10.74
N THR A 25 3.74 23.14 -11.45
CA THR A 25 2.66 23.93 -10.84
C THR A 25 1.50 23.07 -10.34
N LEU A 26 1.22 21.96 -11.03
CA LEU A 26 0.17 21.01 -10.66
C LEU A 26 0.59 20.11 -9.48
N ALA A 27 1.84 19.74 -9.40
CA ALA A 27 2.38 18.91 -8.31
C ALA A 27 2.16 19.57 -6.92
N ASP A 28 2.21 20.91 -6.85
CA ASP A 28 1.92 21.66 -5.62
C ASP A 28 0.42 21.68 -5.24
N LYS A 29 -0.46 21.15 -6.10
CA LYS A 29 -1.92 21.18 -5.92
C LYS A 29 -2.53 19.79 -5.82
N VAL A 30 -1.73 18.78 -5.53
CA VAL A 30 -2.21 17.40 -5.36
C VAL A 30 -3.10 17.33 -4.14
N ALA A 31 -4.37 16.93 -4.32
CA ALA A 31 -5.36 16.79 -3.26
C ALA A 31 -5.46 15.38 -2.70
N GLY A 32 -5.11 14.37 -3.50
CA GLY A 32 -5.04 12.96 -3.12
C GLY A 32 -3.89 12.31 -3.86
N PHE A 33 -3.08 11.52 -3.14
CA PHE A 33 -1.93 10.83 -3.69
C PHE A 33 -1.77 9.47 -3.03
N SER A 34 -1.56 8.46 -3.85
CA SER A 34 -1.21 7.12 -3.43
C SER A 34 -0.23 6.54 -4.43
N ALA A 35 0.80 5.88 -3.95
CA ALA A 35 1.77 5.19 -4.79
C ALA A 35 2.14 3.85 -4.17
N VAL A 36 2.05 2.79 -4.97
CA VAL A 36 2.45 1.44 -4.57
C VAL A 36 3.40 0.93 -5.65
N GLY A 37 4.67 0.83 -5.31
CA GLY A 37 5.71 0.53 -6.28
C GLY A 37 5.66 1.51 -7.48
N PRO A 38 5.59 1.01 -8.72
CA PRO A 38 5.53 1.84 -9.92
C PRO A 38 4.13 2.36 -10.28
N GLN A 39 3.10 2.01 -9.52
CA GLN A 39 1.71 2.43 -9.74
C GLN A 39 1.43 3.68 -8.91
N ILE A 40 0.97 4.75 -9.55
CA ILE A 40 0.68 6.04 -8.94
C ILE A 40 -0.75 6.43 -9.24
N GLU A 41 -1.49 6.83 -8.23
CA GLU A 41 -2.82 7.42 -8.34
C GLU A 41 -2.82 8.79 -7.69
N ALA A 42 -3.39 9.77 -8.35
CA ALA A 42 -3.43 11.14 -7.86
C ALA A 42 -4.71 11.87 -8.29
N ILE A 43 -5.13 12.84 -7.49
CA ILE A 43 -6.21 13.77 -7.82
C ILE A 43 -5.65 15.18 -7.79
N MET A 44 -5.73 15.89 -8.93
CA MET A 44 -5.23 17.25 -9.11
C MET A 44 -6.28 18.12 -9.78
N ASP A 45 -6.63 19.23 -9.18
CA ASP A 45 -7.70 20.14 -9.67
C ASP A 45 -9.02 19.41 -10.01
N GLY A 46 -9.33 18.31 -9.28
CA GLY A 46 -10.51 17.47 -9.52
C GLY A 46 -10.36 16.48 -10.69
N VAL A 47 -9.16 16.36 -11.27
CA VAL A 47 -8.86 15.40 -12.33
C VAL A 47 -8.20 14.17 -11.72
N GLU A 48 -8.78 13.00 -11.96
CA GLU A 48 -8.19 11.71 -11.57
C GLU A 48 -7.13 11.30 -12.59
N VAL A 49 -6.00 10.85 -12.05
CA VAL A 49 -4.82 10.42 -12.81
C VAL A 49 -4.34 9.10 -12.26
N SER A 50 -4.14 8.14 -13.13
CA SER A 50 -3.43 6.88 -12.83
C SER A 50 -2.24 6.77 -13.75
N VAL A 51 -1.05 6.54 -13.19
CA VAL A 51 0.19 6.40 -13.94
C VAL A 51 0.89 5.14 -13.51
N ARG A 52 1.35 4.37 -14.48
CA ARG A 52 2.29 3.28 -14.27
C ARG A 52 3.64 3.67 -14.87
N VAL A 53 4.66 3.63 -14.04
CA VAL A 53 6.04 3.87 -14.46
C VAL A 53 6.66 2.53 -14.85
N ASP A 54 7.17 2.42 -16.06
CA ASP A 54 7.88 1.23 -16.53
C ASP A 54 9.25 1.60 -17.11
N PRO A 55 10.17 0.63 -17.36
CA PRO A 55 11.50 0.91 -17.89
C PRO A 55 11.50 1.56 -19.27
N PHE A 56 10.37 1.55 -19.96
CA PHE A 56 10.24 2.04 -21.34
C PHE A 56 9.48 3.37 -21.42
N GLY A 57 8.86 3.83 -20.31
CA GLY A 57 8.13 5.09 -20.27
C GLY A 57 7.05 5.17 -19.20
N LEU A 58 6.08 6.04 -19.46
CA LEU A 58 4.94 6.28 -18.59
C LEU A 58 3.66 5.79 -19.31
N ASP A 59 2.99 4.80 -18.74
CA ASP A 59 1.63 4.46 -19.15
C ASP A 59 0.65 5.23 -18.24
N ALA A 60 -0.05 6.22 -18.82
CA ALA A 60 -0.87 7.14 -18.06
C ALA A 60 -2.31 7.17 -18.55
N ARG A 61 -3.24 7.13 -17.61
CA ARG A 61 -4.67 7.39 -17.82
C ARG A 61 -5.05 8.65 -17.06
N CYS A 62 -5.57 9.62 -17.78
CA CYS A 62 -5.96 10.90 -17.22
C CYS A 62 -7.30 11.35 -17.80
N ALA A 63 -8.21 11.79 -16.96
CA ALA A 63 -9.51 12.32 -17.35
C ALA A 63 -9.47 13.79 -17.85
N CYS A 64 -8.27 14.36 -18.07
CA CYS A 64 -8.16 15.75 -18.52
C CYS A 64 -8.65 15.94 -19.97
N PRO A 65 -9.29 17.08 -20.27
CA PRO A 65 -9.86 17.32 -21.61
C PRO A 65 -8.83 17.74 -22.68
N ALA A 66 -7.56 17.85 -22.33
CA ALA A 66 -6.56 18.41 -23.24
C ALA A 66 -6.20 17.41 -24.34
N PRO A 67 -6.12 17.86 -25.58
CA PRO A 67 -5.71 17.03 -26.71
C PRO A 67 -4.18 16.86 -26.71
N TYR A 68 -3.69 15.90 -25.91
CA TYR A 68 -2.29 15.49 -26.03
C TYR A 68 -2.15 14.54 -27.20
N GLN A 69 -1.02 14.63 -27.88
CA GLN A 69 -0.70 13.70 -28.95
C GLN A 69 -0.68 12.27 -28.41
N GLU A 70 -1.22 11.32 -29.15
CA GLU A 70 -1.17 9.91 -28.76
C GLU A 70 0.27 9.54 -28.39
N GLY A 71 0.45 9.06 -27.15
CA GLY A 71 1.75 8.63 -26.62
C GLY A 71 2.55 9.71 -25.85
N ALA A 72 2.10 10.97 -25.81
CA ALA A 72 2.75 12.00 -24.97
C ALA A 72 2.03 12.13 -23.61
N PRO A 73 2.76 12.12 -22.48
CA PRO A 73 2.15 12.28 -21.18
C PRO A 73 1.60 13.71 -21.01
N CYS A 74 0.41 13.82 -20.43
CA CYS A 74 -0.17 15.11 -20.10
C CYS A 74 0.49 15.73 -18.84
N PRO A 75 0.36 17.04 -18.59
CA PRO A 75 0.93 17.67 -17.40
C PRO A 75 0.45 17.04 -16.07
N HIS A 76 -0.78 16.52 -15.99
CA HIS A 76 -1.26 15.84 -14.80
C HIS A 76 -0.52 14.52 -14.55
N ALA A 77 -0.29 13.71 -15.59
CA ALA A 77 0.49 12.50 -15.49
C ALA A 77 1.93 12.78 -15.06
N VAL A 78 2.57 13.78 -15.67
CA VAL A 78 3.93 14.21 -15.30
C VAL A 78 3.96 14.74 -13.86
N ALA A 79 2.94 15.50 -13.43
CA ALA A 79 2.82 16.01 -12.07
C ALA A 79 2.67 14.89 -11.03
N ALA A 80 1.92 13.83 -11.34
CA ALA A 80 1.79 12.66 -10.48
C ALA A 80 3.15 11.98 -10.27
N VAL A 81 3.90 11.74 -11.35
CA VAL A 81 5.25 11.17 -11.27
C VAL A 81 6.22 12.11 -10.54
N LEU A 82 6.12 13.41 -10.77
CA LEU A 82 6.96 14.40 -10.09
C LEU A 82 6.69 14.42 -8.58
N THR A 83 5.43 14.30 -8.17
CA THR A 83 5.05 14.18 -6.76
C THR A 83 5.65 12.92 -6.15
N TRP A 84 5.53 11.78 -6.85
CA TRP A 84 6.12 10.52 -6.44
C TRP A 84 7.64 10.59 -6.27
N VAL A 85 8.34 11.16 -7.26
CA VAL A 85 9.80 11.35 -7.18
C VAL A 85 10.22 12.25 -6.00
N ARG A 86 9.43 13.29 -5.71
CA ARG A 86 9.71 14.21 -4.60
C ARG A 86 9.38 13.64 -3.23
N ALA A 87 8.33 12.82 -3.15
CA ALA A 87 7.97 12.12 -1.93
C ALA A 87 9.01 11.04 -1.56
N GLY A 88 9.68 10.48 -2.58
CA GLY A 88 10.53 9.31 -2.41
C GLY A 88 9.74 8.01 -2.26
N PRO A 89 10.41 6.89 -2.03
CA PRO A 89 9.75 5.62 -1.73
C PRO A 89 8.96 5.76 -0.42
N ASP A 90 7.75 5.23 -0.43
CA ASP A 90 6.92 5.11 0.77
C ASP A 90 6.98 3.65 1.26
N PRO A 91 7.85 3.32 2.21
CA PRO A 91 8.01 1.96 2.69
C PRO A 91 6.73 1.45 3.36
N ALA A 92 5.92 2.33 3.95
CA ALA A 92 4.65 1.97 4.54
C ALA A 92 3.61 1.56 3.50
N ALA A 93 3.61 2.19 2.31
CA ALA A 93 2.70 1.83 1.23
C ALA A 93 3.07 0.49 0.59
N GLU A 94 4.36 0.21 0.40
CA GLU A 94 4.85 -1.07 -0.11
C GLU A 94 4.49 -2.19 0.87
N LEU A 95 4.84 -2.03 2.14
CA LEU A 95 4.55 -3.00 3.19
C LEU A 95 3.05 -3.23 3.37
N ARG A 96 2.21 -2.19 3.24
CA ARG A 96 0.75 -2.33 3.25
C ARG A 96 0.25 -3.22 2.12
N ALA A 97 0.75 -3.04 0.91
CA ALA A 97 0.33 -3.84 -0.23
C ALA A 97 0.69 -5.32 -0.05
N GLU A 98 1.88 -5.63 0.46
CA GLU A 98 2.31 -6.99 0.77
C GLU A 98 1.44 -7.61 1.89
N LEU A 99 1.16 -6.85 2.95
CA LEU A 99 0.23 -7.28 4.01
C LEU A 99 -1.17 -7.56 3.50
N ASP A 100 -1.70 -6.74 2.58
CA ASP A 100 -3.02 -6.95 1.98
C ASP A 100 -3.07 -8.24 1.17
N ASP A 101 -2.03 -8.54 0.40
CA ASP A 101 -1.93 -9.77 -0.40
C ASP A 101 -1.88 -11.02 0.50
N VAL A 102 -1.04 -11.03 1.54
CA VAL A 102 -0.94 -12.14 2.50
C VAL A 102 -2.26 -12.34 3.25
N LEU A 103 -2.85 -11.27 3.77
CA LEU A 103 -4.11 -11.33 4.51
C LEU A 103 -5.30 -11.73 3.63
N ALA A 104 -5.29 -11.37 2.34
CA ALA A 104 -6.28 -11.86 1.38
C ALA A 104 -6.14 -13.36 1.11
N GLY A 105 -4.90 -13.86 1.03
CA GLY A 105 -4.62 -15.30 0.93
C GLY A 105 -5.16 -16.07 2.13
N LEU A 106 -4.83 -15.63 3.34
CA LEU A 106 -5.32 -16.23 4.59
C LEU A 106 -6.85 -16.19 4.69
N ALA A 107 -7.49 -15.11 4.24
CA ALA A 107 -8.95 -15.01 4.23
C ALA A 107 -9.59 -16.00 3.25
N ALA A 108 -8.98 -16.22 2.09
CA ALA A 108 -9.46 -17.20 1.11
C ALA A 108 -9.33 -18.63 1.65
N GLU A 109 -8.21 -18.97 2.28
CA GLU A 109 -8.01 -20.27 2.93
C GLU A 109 -9.02 -20.50 4.06
N ALA A 110 -9.25 -19.48 4.91
CA ALA A 110 -10.24 -19.55 5.98
C ALA A 110 -11.67 -19.79 5.49
N ALA A 111 -12.01 -19.23 4.33
CA ALA A 111 -13.33 -19.39 3.73
C ALA A 111 -13.56 -20.79 3.12
N ASP A 112 -12.48 -21.45 2.66
CA ASP A 112 -12.51 -22.78 2.06
C ASP A 112 -12.27 -23.91 3.09
N CYS A 113 -12.03 -23.57 4.34
CA CYS A 113 -11.71 -24.54 5.39
C CYS A 113 -12.95 -25.37 5.80
N ASP A 114 -12.77 -26.69 5.88
CA ASP A 114 -13.77 -27.57 6.49
C ASP A 114 -13.70 -27.46 8.03
N PRO A 115 -14.77 -27.06 8.71
CA PRO A 115 -14.76 -26.91 10.16
C PRO A 115 -14.49 -28.20 10.92
N ASP A 116 -14.64 -29.37 10.31
CA ASP A 116 -14.36 -30.67 10.93
C ASP A 116 -12.87 -31.09 10.82
N ASP A 117 -12.14 -30.58 9.82
CA ASP A 117 -10.72 -30.94 9.60
C ASP A 117 -9.74 -30.03 10.37
N GLY A 118 -10.19 -28.87 10.87
CA GLY A 118 -9.35 -27.84 11.46
C GLY A 118 -8.58 -27.05 10.40
N TRP A 119 -8.33 -25.78 10.69
CA TRP A 119 -7.55 -24.92 9.81
C TRP A 119 -6.23 -24.55 10.48
N TYR A 120 -5.14 -24.79 9.78
CA TYR A 120 -3.77 -24.48 10.21
C TYR A 120 -3.13 -23.58 9.15
N PRO A 121 -3.34 -22.25 9.22
CA PRO A 121 -2.75 -21.34 8.25
C PRO A 121 -1.23 -21.32 8.37
N ASP A 122 -0.57 -21.13 7.25
CA ASP A 122 0.85 -20.76 7.25
C ASP A 122 0.96 -19.25 7.49
N THR A 123 1.34 -18.86 8.70
CA THR A 123 1.48 -17.45 9.10
C THR A 123 2.91 -16.93 9.00
N GLY A 124 3.86 -17.71 8.50
CA GLY A 124 5.27 -17.33 8.47
C GLY A 124 5.51 -16.03 7.71
N GLU A 125 4.87 -15.85 6.56
CA GLU A 125 4.97 -14.62 5.77
C GLU A 125 4.36 -13.40 6.50
N LEU A 126 3.26 -13.59 7.22
CA LEU A 126 2.66 -12.52 8.04
C LEU A 126 3.57 -12.13 9.21
N GLU A 127 4.25 -13.10 9.82
CA GLU A 127 5.20 -12.83 10.90
C GLU A 127 6.41 -12.03 10.39
N ASP A 128 6.96 -12.40 9.23
CA ASP A 128 8.06 -11.68 8.60
C ASP A 128 7.67 -10.22 8.31
N LEU A 129 6.45 -9.99 7.77
CA LEU A 129 5.95 -8.64 7.51
C LEU A 129 5.69 -7.84 8.80
N LEU A 130 5.28 -8.49 9.89
CA LEU A 130 5.16 -7.82 11.19
C LEU A 130 6.53 -7.42 11.77
N ASP A 131 7.60 -8.17 11.50
CA ASP A 131 8.97 -7.77 11.82
C ASP A 131 9.35 -6.47 11.07
N GLU A 132 8.99 -6.37 9.79
CA GLU A 132 9.23 -5.15 9.01
C GLU A 132 8.43 -3.95 9.54
N VAL A 133 7.17 -4.16 10.00
CA VAL A 133 6.39 -3.11 10.67
C VAL A 133 7.07 -2.65 11.97
N GLU A 134 7.65 -3.57 12.74
CA GLU A 134 8.43 -3.24 13.95
C GLU A 134 9.68 -2.42 13.61
N ASP A 135 10.41 -2.80 12.57
CA ASP A 135 11.58 -2.06 12.11
C ASP A 135 11.20 -0.66 11.62
N LEU A 136 10.07 -0.53 10.91
CA LEU A 136 9.52 0.75 10.49
C LEU A 136 9.17 1.64 11.70
N ALA A 137 8.69 1.06 12.81
CA ALA A 137 8.34 1.83 14.01
C ALA A 137 9.53 2.59 14.61
N GLY A 138 10.75 2.12 14.37
CA GLY A 138 11.98 2.80 14.77
C GLY A 138 12.26 4.06 13.93
N GLN A 139 11.71 4.18 12.75
CA GLN A 139 11.96 5.25 11.79
C GLN A 139 10.73 6.14 11.61
N GLU A 140 9.56 5.54 11.44
CA GLU A 140 8.28 6.18 11.15
C GLU A 140 7.17 5.65 12.08
N PRO A 141 7.16 6.04 13.35
CA PRO A 141 6.27 5.44 14.37
C PRO A 141 4.77 5.63 14.08
N ASP A 142 4.40 6.71 13.39
CA ASP A 142 2.99 6.95 13.05
C ASP A 142 2.53 6.05 11.89
N ALA A 143 3.37 5.86 10.87
CA ALA A 143 3.10 4.94 9.76
C ALA A 143 3.04 3.49 10.25
N ALA A 144 3.97 3.07 11.08
CA ALA A 144 3.97 1.73 11.68
C ALA A 144 2.71 1.48 12.54
N ARG A 145 2.26 2.48 13.30
CA ARG A 145 1.02 2.39 14.10
C ARG A 145 -0.22 2.24 13.21
N GLU A 146 -0.25 2.96 12.08
CA GLU A 146 -1.34 2.85 11.11
C GLU A 146 -1.36 1.47 10.46
N LEU A 147 -0.20 0.95 10.03
CA LEU A 147 -0.06 -0.41 9.49
C LEU A 147 -0.48 -1.47 10.50
N ALA A 148 -0.03 -1.38 11.74
CA ALA A 148 -0.44 -2.28 12.79
C ALA A 148 -1.95 -2.25 13.03
N GLY A 149 -2.58 -1.07 12.92
CA GLY A 149 -4.04 -0.92 12.95
C GLY A 149 -4.73 -1.64 11.81
N HIS A 150 -4.17 -1.53 10.61
CA HIS A 150 -4.65 -2.21 9.43
C HIS A 150 -4.57 -3.74 9.57
N VAL A 151 -3.41 -4.27 9.98
CA VAL A 151 -3.24 -5.71 10.26
C VAL A 151 -4.26 -6.20 11.28
N ALA A 152 -4.41 -5.50 12.41
CA ALA A 152 -5.35 -5.90 13.45
C ALA A 152 -6.80 -5.99 12.95
N ALA A 153 -7.23 -5.03 12.12
CA ALA A 153 -8.56 -5.05 11.51
C ALA A 153 -8.73 -6.25 10.57
N ARG A 154 -7.77 -6.47 9.68
CA ARG A 154 -7.81 -7.54 8.68
C ARG A 154 -7.72 -8.93 9.33
N VAL A 155 -6.82 -9.15 10.28
CA VAL A 155 -6.76 -10.43 11.03
C VAL A 155 -8.06 -10.70 11.76
N THR A 156 -8.69 -9.67 12.34
CA THR A 156 -10.01 -9.82 12.98
C THR A 156 -11.09 -10.27 11.97
N GLU A 157 -11.06 -9.75 10.73
CA GLU A 157 -11.97 -10.17 9.67
C GLU A 157 -11.73 -11.63 9.26
N VAL A 158 -10.46 -12.04 9.11
CA VAL A 158 -10.08 -13.44 8.80
C VAL A 158 -10.57 -14.39 9.87
N LEU A 159 -10.35 -14.07 11.14
CA LEU A 159 -10.83 -14.86 12.29
C LEU A 159 -12.36 -14.96 12.33
N ALA A 160 -13.06 -13.87 11.99
CA ALA A 160 -14.53 -13.87 11.97
C ALA A 160 -15.09 -14.71 10.81
N ALA A 161 -14.39 -14.78 9.68
CA ALA A 161 -14.80 -15.56 8.52
C ALA A 161 -14.58 -17.06 8.71
N GLY A 162 -13.45 -17.46 9.32
CA GLY A 162 -13.03 -18.86 9.43
C GLY A 162 -13.63 -19.65 10.58
N ASN A 163 -14.33 -19.03 11.54
CA ASN A 163 -14.79 -19.67 12.78
C ASN A 163 -13.69 -20.44 13.57
N CYS A 164 -12.43 -20.24 13.22
CA CYS A 164 -11.28 -20.94 13.78
C CYS A 164 -10.30 -19.91 14.34
N LEU A 165 -10.11 -19.90 15.66
CA LEU A 165 -9.05 -19.15 16.31
C LEU A 165 -7.80 -20.04 16.28
N THR A 166 -6.79 -19.67 15.53
CA THR A 166 -5.47 -20.31 15.65
C THR A 166 -4.60 -19.48 16.58
N ASP A 167 -3.75 -20.14 17.35
CA ASP A 167 -2.85 -19.47 18.29
C ASP A 167 -1.95 -18.47 17.53
N ASP A 168 -1.50 -18.82 16.32
CA ASP A 168 -0.61 -18.00 15.50
C ASP A 168 -1.28 -16.69 15.05
N LEU A 169 -2.54 -16.71 14.61
CA LEU A 169 -3.27 -15.48 14.26
C LEU A 169 -3.63 -14.64 15.50
N ALA A 170 -3.87 -15.30 16.65
CA ALA A 170 -4.06 -14.59 17.90
C ALA A 170 -2.78 -13.88 18.36
N ASP A 171 -1.62 -14.50 18.15
CA ASP A 171 -0.32 -13.92 18.44
C ASP A 171 -0.01 -12.75 17.48
N ALA A 172 -0.31 -12.88 16.20
CA ALA A 172 -0.19 -11.78 15.22
C ALA A 172 -1.07 -10.58 15.61
N LEU A 173 -2.31 -10.84 16.04
CA LEU A 173 -3.22 -9.79 16.53
C LEU A 173 -2.70 -9.11 17.81
N ALA A 174 -2.18 -9.88 18.75
CA ALA A 174 -1.60 -9.36 19.99
C ALA A 174 -0.38 -8.48 19.69
N ARG A 175 0.48 -8.89 18.77
CA ARG A 175 1.65 -8.15 18.31
C ARG A 175 1.26 -6.84 17.63
N ALA A 176 0.29 -6.88 16.72
CA ALA A 176 -0.24 -5.67 16.08
C ALA A 176 -0.85 -4.69 17.10
N ALA A 177 -1.58 -5.18 18.11
CA ALA A 177 -2.12 -4.35 19.18
C ALA A 177 -1.01 -3.70 20.02
N GLN A 178 0.08 -4.41 20.29
CA GLN A 178 1.23 -3.87 21.02
C GLN A 178 1.91 -2.74 20.21
N LEU A 179 2.09 -2.90 18.91
CA LEU A 179 2.65 -1.88 18.03
C LEU A 179 1.79 -0.60 17.96
N ARG A 180 0.48 -0.75 18.05
CA ARG A 180 -0.46 0.38 18.17
C ARG A 180 -0.34 1.12 19.50
N GLY A 181 0.26 0.50 20.52
CA GLY A 181 0.28 1.02 21.88
C GLY A 181 -1.04 0.81 22.62
N ASP A 182 -1.89 -0.12 22.14
CA ASP A 182 -3.11 -0.51 22.82
C ASP A 182 -2.76 -1.32 24.09
N ALA A 183 -3.39 -1.01 25.19
CA ALA A 183 -3.29 -1.87 26.38
C ALA A 183 -3.92 -3.23 26.02
N LEU A 184 -3.11 -4.28 26.01
CA LEU A 184 -3.56 -5.64 25.74
C LEU A 184 -4.66 -6.02 26.75
N ALA A 185 -5.92 -5.97 26.32
CA ALA A 185 -6.95 -6.75 26.96
C ALA A 185 -6.67 -8.21 26.59
N PRO A 186 -6.51 -9.13 27.56
CA PRO A 186 -6.28 -10.53 27.22
C PRO A 186 -7.44 -11.01 26.32
N PRO A 187 -7.16 -11.78 25.27
CA PRO A 187 -8.19 -12.33 24.42
C PRO A 187 -9.17 -13.11 25.31
N VAL A 188 -10.44 -12.74 25.26
CA VAL A 188 -11.48 -13.50 25.92
C VAL A 188 -11.65 -14.77 25.10
N LEU A 189 -10.90 -15.79 25.48
CA LEU A 189 -11.11 -17.15 24.99
C LEU A 189 -12.45 -17.60 25.55
N ASP A 190 -13.51 -17.39 24.78
CA ASP A 190 -14.82 -17.92 25.10
C ASP A 190 -14.74 -19.44 24.87
N SER A 191 -14.32 -20.15 25.92
CA SER A 191 -14.26 -21.61 25.94
C SER A 191 -15.69 -22.14 25.95
N ARG A 192 -16.31 -22.17 24.78
CA ARG A 192 -17.50 -22.95 24.53
C ARG A 192 -17.07 -24.37 24.19
N ALA A 193 -16.97 -25.18 25.26
CA ALA A 193 -17.02 -26.63 25.17
C ALA A 193 -18.35 -27.12 24.60
#